data_f0060ab6a69798b81e75396b7f1e12d1
#
_entry.id   f0060ab6a69798b81e75396b7f1e12d1
#
_cell.length_a   1.000
_cell.length_b   1.000
_cell.length_c   1.000
_cell.angle_alpha   90.00
_cell.angle_beta   90.00
_cell.angle_gamma   90.00
#
_symmetry.space_group_name_H-M   'P 1'
#
loop_
_entity.id
_entity.type
_entity.pdbx_description
1 polymer ?
#
loop_
_entity_poly.entity_id
_entity_poly.type
_entity_poly.pdbx_seq_one_letter_code
_entity_poly.pdbx_strand_id
1 'polypeptide(L)'
;MLRTLSKKTLLSSVVATGAGSPFSVERSKGWTFVIASSAVTTGGTVDIEAYIGGAWFVIHSEAVTADGAVMVRDDHGHYEQIRGNVSARTDGTYSVYATGSTDSL
;
A
#
# COMPACT_ATOMS: atom_id res chain seq x y z
N MET A 1 13.74 11.80 -22.25
CA MET A 1 13.40 11.34 -20.88
C MET A 1 12.62 10.03 -20.95
N LEU A 2 13.02 9.08 -20.17
CA LEU A 2 12.33 7.81 -20.04
C LEU A 2 11.69 7.72 -18.67
N ARG A 3 10.53 7.10 -18.61
CA ARG A 3 9.84 6.84 -17.35
C ARG A 3 9.61 5.34 -17.21
N THR A 4 10.07 4.78 -16.11
CA THR A 4 9.88 3.37 -15.78
C THR A 4 8.87 3.26 -14.65
N LEU A 5 7.88 2.39 -14.82
CA LEU A 5 6.90 2.11 -13.78
C LEU A 5 7.37 0.89 -12.98
N SER A 6 7.33 1.02 -11.67
CA SER A 6 7.55 -0.07 -10.74
C SER A 6 6.20 -0.52 -10.20
N LYS A 7 5.91 -1.81 -10.31
CA LYS A 7 4.67 -2.40 -9.81
C LYS A 7 5.00 -3.35 -8.66
N LYS A 8 4.31 -3.17 -7.54
CA LYS A 8 4.50 -3.99 -6.36
C LYS A 8 3.15 -4.47 -5.84
N THR A 9 3.11 -5.72 -5.38
CA THR A 9 1.96 -6.23 -4.63
C THR A 9 2.35 -6.22 -3.15
N LEU A 10 1.77 -5.30 -2.39
CA LEU A 10 2.13 -5.12 -0.99
C LEU A 10 1.40 -6.10 -0.07
N LEU A 11 0.15 -6.42 -0.40
CA LEU A 11 -0.65 -7.44 0.26
C LEU A 11 -1.40 -8.23 -0.81
N SER A 12 -1.44 -9.54 -0.67
CA SER A 12 -2.12 -10.42 -1.64
C SER A 12 -3.12 -11.31 -0.92
N SER A 13 -4.40 -10.99 -1.06
CA SER A 13 -5.51 -11.77 -0.51
C SER A 13 -5.35 -12.12 0.96
N VAL A 14 -5.01 -11.12 1.77
CA VAL A 14 -4.71 -11.29 3.19
C VAL A 14 -6.00 -11.42 3.99
N VAL A 15 -6.05 -12.41 4.87
CA VAL A 15 -7.21 -12.71 5.74
C VAL A 15 -6.84 -12.67 7.22
N ALA A 16 -5.81 -11.93 7.57
CA ALA A 16 -5.34 -11.79 8.96
C ALA A 16 -4.71 -10.42 9.14
N THR A 17 -4.60 -9.97 10.38
CA THR A 17 -3.86 -8.75 10.71
C THR A 17 -2.36 -8.98 10.53
N GLY A 18 -1.64 -7.93 10.22
CA GLY A 18 -0.20 -7.96 10.10
C GLY A 18 0.31 -7.22 8.87
N ALA A 19 1.61 -6.96 8.87
CA ALA A 19 2.30 -6.30 7.77
C ALA A 19 2.73 -7.31 6.73
N GLY A 20 2.63 -6.90 5.45
CA GLY A 20 3.20 -7.65 4.35
C GLY A 20 4.71 -7.43 4.25
N SER A 21 5.31 -8.06 3.26
CA SER A 21 6.75 -7.91 2.99
C SER A 21 7.04 -6.50 2.49
N PRO A 22 8.09 -5.87 3.00
CA PRO A 22 8.49 -4.55 2.50
C PRO A 22 9.19 -4.64 1.15
N PHE A 23 9.07 -3.56 0.37
CA PHE A 23 9.74 -3.41 -0.91
C PHE A 23 10.59 -2.15 -0.90
N SER A 24 11.81 -2.25 -1.43
CA SER A 24 12.68 -1.11 -1.60
C SER A 24 12.18 -0.22 -2.74
N VAL A 25 12.08 1.08 -2.50
CA VAL A 25 11.49 2.02 -3.46
C VAL A 25 12.29 3.31 -3.57
N GLU A 26 13.57 3.26 -3.25
CA GLU A 26 14.40 4.45 -3.13
C GLU A 26 14.48 5.29 -4.41
N ARG A 27 14.36 4.64 -5.56
CA ARG A 27 14.46 5.32 -6.86
C ARG A 27 13.12 5.82 -7.39
N SER A 28 12.04 5.47 -6.76
CA SER A 28 10.72 5.84 -7.22
C SER A 28 10.22 7.06 -6.49
N LYS A 29 9.46 7.87 -7.20
CA LYS A 29 8.77 9.02 -6.63
C LYS A 29 7.39 9.12 -7.26
N GLY A 30 6.44 9.50 -6.44
CA GLY A 30 5.07 9.53 -6.91
C GLY A 30 4.49 8.11 -7.00
N TRP A 31 3.61 7.79 -6.07
CA TRP A 31 3.01 6.47 -5.96
C TRP A 31 1.51 6.53 -6.11
N THR A 32 0.96 5.51 -6.74
CA THR A 32 -0.47 5.24 -6.74
C THR A 32 -0.69 3.90 -6.08
N PHE A 33 -1.54 3.89 -5.07
CA PHE A 33 -1.89 2.68 -4.34
C PHE A 33 -3.33 2.31 -4.62
N VAL A 34 -3.60 1.01 -4.71
CA VAL A 34 -4.97 0.49 -4.79
C VAL A 34 -5.16 -0.46 -3.62
N ILE A 35 -6.17 -0.18 -2.80
CA ILE A 35 -6.57 -1.03 -1.69
C ILE A 35 -7.86 -1.71 -2.11
N ALA A 36 -7.79 -3.02 -2.35
CA ALA A 36 -8.92 -3.82 -2.81
C ALA A 36 -9.39 -4.75 -1.70
N SER A 37 -10.69 -4.94 -1.61
CA SER A 37 -11.29 -5.78 -0.58
C SER A 37 -12.45 -6.60 -1.13
N SER A 38 -12.63 -7.77 -0.56
CA SER A 38 -13.75 -8.68 -0.86
C SER A 38 -14.17 -9.41 0.40
N ALA A 39 -15.36 -10.02 0.37
CA ALA A 39 -15.93 -10.75 1.50
C ALA A 39 -16.02 -9.90 2.77
N VAL A 40 -16.31 -8.61 2.62
CA VAL A 40 -16.40 -7.66 3.74
C VAL A 40 -17.83 -7.54 4.20
N THR A 41 -18.07 -7.79 5.48
CA THR A 41 -19.36 -7.58 6.14
C THR A 41 -19.23 -6.45 7.16
N THR A 42 -18.27 -6.56 8.08
CA THR A 42 -17.94 -5.54 9.07
C THR A 42 -16.72 -4.75 8.66
N GLY A 43 -15.66 -5.47 8.27
CA GLY A 43 -14.47 -4.86 7.67
C GLY A 43 -13.25 -4.85 8.53
N GLY A 44 -12.40 -3.87 8.29
CA GLY A 44 -11.11 -3.71 8.95
C GLY A 44 -10.46 -2.41 8.53
N THR A 45 -9.19 -2.28 8.88
CA THR A 45 -8.38 -1.12 8.53
C THR A 45 -7.10 -1.59 7.83
N VAL A 46 -6.83 -0.99 6.69
CA VAL A 46 -5.63 -1.27 5.91
C VAL A 46 -4.77 -0.02 5.86
N ASP A 47 -3.53 -0.15 6.27
CA ASP A 47 -2.58 0.95 6.29
C ASP A 47 -1.54 0.75 5.20
N ILE A 48 -1.06 1.86 4.64
CA ILE A 48 0.13 1.89 3.81
C ILE A 48 1.20 2.57 4.64
N GLU A 49 2.34 1.90 4.78
CA GLU A 49 3.43 2.35 5.63
C GLU A 49 4.70 2.56 4.84
N ALA A 50 5.47 3.55 5.24
CA ALA A 50 6.77 3.86 4.63
C ALA A 50 7.86 3.79 5.69
N TYR A 51 9.01 3.27 5.31
CA TYR A 51 10.20 3.21 6.14
C TYR A 51 11.10 4.39 5.84
N ILE A 52 11.36 5.20 6.84
CA ILE A 52 12.16 6.41 6.71
C ILE A 52 12.99 6.56 7.98
N GLY A 53 14.31 6.65 7.82
CA GLY A 53 15.18 6.96 8.93
C GLY A 53 15.14 5.99 10.10
N GLY A 54 14.92 4.71 9.82
CA GLY A 54 14.95 3.67 10.84
C GLY A 54 13.61 3.32 11.47
N ALA A 55 12.51 3.90 10.98
CA ALA A 55 11.18 3.63 11.54
C ALA A 55 10.12 3.55 10.44
N TRP A 56 9.04 2.84 10.76
CA TRP A 56 7.86 2.76 9.90
C TRP A 56 6.85 3.81 10.29
N PHE A 57 6.31 4.50 9.29
CA PHE A 57 5.27 5.52 9.48
C PHE A 57 4.08 5.19 8.59
N VAL A 58 2.88 5.38 9.12
CA VAL A 58 1.65 5.25 8.33
C VAL A 58 1.52 6.48 7.44
N ILE A 59 1.46 6.27 6.13
CA ILE A 59 1.27 7.36 5.16
C ILE A 59 -0.17 7.43 4.68
N HIS A 60 -0.92 6.35 4.82
CA HIS A 60 -2.36 6.32 4.54
C HIS A 60 -3.01 5.23 5.36
N SER A 61 -4.19 5.51 5.89
CA SER A 61 -4.99 4.54 6.63
C SER A 61 -6.40 4.54 6.05
N GLU A 62 -6.87 3.36 5.66
CA GLU A 62 -8.17 3.19 5.02
C GLU A 62 -9.06 2.31 5.87
N ALA A 63 -10.20 2.86 6.33
CA ALA A 63 -11.25 2.08 6.97
C ALA A 63 -12.10 1.43 5.87
N VAL A 64 -12.12 0.10 5.85
CA VAL A 64 -12.86 -0.68 4.86
C VAL A 64 -14.10 -1.24 5.50
N THR A 65 -15.27 -0.90 4.96
CA THR A 65 -16.56 -1.34 5.50
C THR A 65 -17.39 -2.11 4.48
N ALA A 66 -16.93 -2.22 3.25
CA ALA A 66 -17.64 -2.93 2.16
C ALA A 66 -16.63 -3.38 1.11
N ASP A 67 -17.06 -4.31 0.27
CA ASP A 67 -16.26 -4.76 -0.88
C ASP A 67 -16.01 -3.59 -1.82
N GLY A 68 -14.85 -3.60 -2.45
CA GLY A 68 -14.52 -2.60 -3.46
C GLY A 68 -13.04 -2.35 -3.56
N ALA A 69 -12.71 -1.23 -4.18
CA ALA A 69 -11.34 -0.78 -4.34
C ALA A 69 -11.27 0.73 -4.19
N VAL A 70 -10.21 1.19 -3.53
CA VAL A 70 -9.94 2.60 -3.31
C VAL A 70 -8.57 2.90 -3.89
N MET A 71 -8.47 3.96 -4.66
CA MET A 71 -7.19 4.43 -5.20
C MET A 71 -6.70 5.62 -4.38
N VAL A 72 -5.44 5.55 -3.97
CA VAL A 72 -4.77 6.60 -3.19
C VAL A 72 -3.54 7.04 -3.96
N ARG A 73 -3.37 8.34 -4.10
CA ARG A 73 -2.22 8.91 -4.81
C ARG A 73 -1.32 9.65 -3.85
N ASP A 74 -0.01 9.45 -4.01
CA ASP A 74 1.01 10.16 -3.27
C ASP A 74 2.02 10.69 -4.28
N ASP A 75 1.85 11.94 -4.69
CA ASP A 75 2.62 12.53 -5.79
C ASP A 75 4.02 12.99 -5.36
N HIS A 76 4.28 13.09 -4.07
CA HIS A 76 5.50 13.70 -3.56
C HIS A 76 6.32 12.79 -2.64
N GLY A 77 5.85 11.56 -2.43
CA GLY A 77 6.51 10.65 -1.51
C GLY A 77 7.85 10.14 -2.03
N HIS A 78 8.86 10.23 -1.19
CA HIS A 78 10.19 9.65 -1.41
C HIS A 78 10.50 8.77 -0.21
N TYR A 79 10.50 7.48 -0.40
CA TYR A 79 10.61 6.51 0.70
C TYR A 79 11.74 5.52 0.45
N GLU A 80 12.31 5.00 1.53
CA GLU A 80 13.30 3.92 1.44
C GLU A 80 12.62 2.59 1.13
N GLN A 81 11.53 2.31 1.85
CA GLN A 81 10.73 1.10 1.64
C GLN A 81 9.26 1.42 1.86
N ILE A 82 8.38 0.60 1.30
CA ILE A 82 6.94 0.64 1.54
C ILE A 82 6.43 -0.76 1.84
N ARG A 83 5.33 -0.83 2.60
CA ARG A 83 4.61 -2.07 2.85
C ARG A 83 3.14 -1.79 3.10
N GLY A 84 2.31 -2.83 2.94
CA GLY A 84 0.93 -2.80 3.39
C GLY A 84 0.81 -3.44 4.76
N ASN A 85 -0.19 -3.04 5.53
CA ASN A 85 -0.44 -3.59 6.86
C ASN A 85 -1.93 -3.62 7.11
N VAL A 86 -2.47 -4.82 7.39
CA VAL A 86 -3.84 -4.92 7.90
C VAL A 86 -3.74 -4.68 9.40
N SER A 87 -4.04 -3.46 9.83
CA SER A 87 -3.86 -3.04 11.24
C SER A 87 -5.01 -3.46 12.13
N ALA A 88 -6.20 -3.67 11.55
CA ALA A 88 -7.36 -4.18 12.26
C ALA A 88 -8.19 -5.01 11.29
N ARG A 89 -8.82 -6.08 11.77
CA ARG A 89 -9.66 -6.93 10.93
C ARG A 89 -10.71 -7.65 11.76
N THR A 90 -11.95 -7.50 11.35
CA THR A 90 -13.07 -8.35 11.81
C THR A 90 -13.37 -9.41 10.75
N ASP A 91 -13.42 -9.01 9.48
CA ASP A 91 -13.60 -9.91 8.35
C ASP A 91 -13.03 -9.26 7.07
N GLY A 92 -13.14 -9.94 5.96
CA GLY A 92 -12.69 -9.45 4.67
C GLY A 92 -11.36 -10.03 4.22
N THR A 93 -11.13 -9.93 2.92
CA THR A 93 -9.90 -10.31 2.25
C THR A 93 -9.33 -9.06 1.61
N TYR A 94 -8.06 -8.76 1.89
CA TYR A 94 -7.46 -7.47 1.52
C TYR A 94 -6.26 -7.67 0.62
N SER A 95 -6.16 -6.81 -0.39
CA SER A 95 -5.00 -6.74 -1.28
C SER A 95 -4.60 -5.28 -1.46
N VAL A 96 -3.31 -5.03 -1.54
CA VAL A 96 -2.78 -3.69 -1.79
C VAL A 96 -1.77 -3.77 -2.92
N TYR A 97 -1.98 -2.95 -3.93
CA TYR A 97 -1.07 -2.84 -5.08
C TYR A 97 -0.50 -1.43 -5.12
N ALA A 98 0.74 -1.32 -5.55
CA ALA A 98 1.39 -0.03 -5.69
C ALA A 98 2.04 0.09 -7.06
N THR A 99 1.93 1.26 -7.65
CA THR A 99 2.65 1.60 -8.88
C THR A 99 3.36 2.92 -8.64
N GLY A 100 4.66 2.93 -8.86
CA GLY A 100 5.48 4.12 -8.77
C GLY A 100 6.22 4.37 -10.06
N SER A 101 6.78 5.53 -10.21
CA SER A 101 7.53 5.88 -11.40
C SER A 101 8.95 6.31 -11.05
N THR A 102 9.86 5.97 -11.94
CA THR A 102 11.24 6.41 -11.90
C THR A 102 11.47 7.24 -13.15
N ASP A 103 11.92 8.46 -12.97
CA ASP A 103 12.25 9.32 -14.11
C ASP A 103 13.73 9.15 -14.45
N SER A 104 13.99 8.91 -15.72
CA SER A 104 15.34 8.87 -16.25
C SER A 104 15.54 10.08 -17.14
N LEU A 105 16.54 10.82 -16.84
CA LEU A 105 16.89 12.01 -17.61
C LEU A 105 18.20 11.80 -18.34
#